data_6eb90ee669e6b2d7e4ccaa800a25d764
#
_entry.id   6eb90ee669e6b2d7e4ccaa800a25d764
#
_cell.length_a   1.000
_cell.length_b   1.000
_cell.length_c   1.000
_cell.angle_alpha   90.00
_cell.angle_beta   90.00
_cell.angle_gamma   90.00
#
_symmetry.space_group_name_H-M   'P 1'
#
loop_
_entity.id
_entity.type
_entity.pdbx_description
1 polymer ?
#
loop_
_entity_poly.entity_id
_entity_poly.type
_entity_poly.pdbx_seq_one_letter_code
_entity_poly.pdbx_strand_id
1 'polypeptide(L)'
;AADKWEVLHDLGDVPSNETNLLITTALQIKSDLKPHRIKMVSDIPLARGLGSSSSVIVSGIELANQLADLNLSDDEKLTLATKIEGHPDNVAPAIFGNLVVSSYVDGKVNSAVATFPEASFVAFIPNYELKTSDSRNVLPVQFSYKEAVAASSIANVAIAALLTGDLEKAGKAIEADLFHERFRQKLVKEFAQIKEKAHQAGAYATYL
;
A
#
# COMPACT_ATOMS: atom_id res chain seq x y z
N ALA A 1 15.28 26.89 -0.95
CA ALA A 1 14.89 27.34 0.37
C ALA A 1 13.82 28.42 0.26
N ALA A 2 12.94 28.53 1.27
CA ALA A 2 11.86 29.51 1.38
C ALA A 2 11.75 29.96 2.84
N ASP A 3 10.96 31.02 3.10
CA ASP A 3 10.74 31.51 4.47
C ASP A 3 9.83 30.61 5.29
N LYS A 4 8.96 29.86 4.62
CA LYS A 4 8.04 28.90 5.22
C LYS A 4 7.83 27.68 4.32
N TRP A 5 7.35 26.59 4.90
CA TRP A 5 6.93 25.41 4.15
C TRP A 5 5.67 25.70 3.32
N GLU A 6 5.71 25.33 2.05
CA GLU A 6 4.58 25.47 1.14
C GLU A 6 4.55 24.31 0.16
N VAL A 7 3.39 23.67 0.00
CA VAL A 7 3.17 22.59 -0.98
C VAL A 7 2.17 23.09 -2.01
N LEU A 8 2.60 23.16 -3.26
CA LEU A 8 1.77 23.50 -4.42
C LEU A 8 1.19 22.21 -5.00
N HIS A 9 -0.10 22.05 -4.99
CA HIS A 9 -0.83 20.89 -5.52
C HIS A 9 -2.28 21.27 -5.90
N ASP A 10 -2.97 20.35 -6.57
CA ASP A 10 -4.38 20.44 -6.97
C ASP A 10 -5.27 19.34 -6.34
N LEU A 11 -4.87 18.82 -5.17
CA LEU A 11 -5.49 17.68 -4.50
C LEU A 11 -6.61 18.09 -3.50
N GLY A 12 -7.38 19.12 -3.80
CA GLY A 12 -8.51 19.56 -2.97
C GLY A 12 -8.10 19.98 -1.57
N ASP A 13 -8.72 19.40 -0.53
CA ASP A 13 -8.54 19.81 0.87
C ASP A 13 -7.24 19.30 1.53
N VAL A 14 -6.31 18.74 0.76
CA VAL A 14 -5.00 18.36 1.28
C VAL A 14 -4.26 19.61 1.75
N PRO A 15 -3.65 19.63 2.96
CA PRO A 15 -2.93 20.80 3.46
C PRO A 15 -1.78 21.26 2.54
N SER A 16 -1.63 22.58 2.37
CA SER A 16 -0.57 23.18 1.55
C SER A 16 0.56 23.81 2.38
N ASN A 17 0.60 23.56 3.69
CA ASN A 17 1.55 24.11 4.65
C ASN A 17 2.33 23.01 5.38
N GLU A 18 3.00 23.34 6.49
CA GLU A 18 3.79 22.42 7.31
C GLU A 18 3.01 21.22 7.87
N THR A 19 1.68 21.25 7.86
CA THR A 19 0.84 20.11 8.30
C THR A 19 0.60 19.08 7.19
N ASN A 20 1.09 19.33 5.97
CA ASN A 20 1.04 18.35 4.90
C ASN A 20 1.83 17.10 5.27
N LEU A 21 1.28 15.92 5.01
CA LEU A 21 1.90 14.62 5.37
C LEU A 21 3.32 14.48 4.82
N LEU A 22 3.60 14.99 3.62
CA LEU A 22 4.94 14.97 3.03
C LEU A 22 5.94 15.74 3.91
N ILE A 23 5.56 16.93 4.38
CA ILE A 23 6.43 17.78 5.20
C ILE A 23 6.56 17.21 6.61
N THR A 24 5.45 16.80 7.22
CA THR A 24 5.48 16.20 8.57
C THR A 24 6.34 14.95 8.59
N THR A 25 6.27 14.11 7.54
CA THR A 25 7.14 12.95 7.39
C THR A 25 8.62 13.37 7.27
N ALA A 26 8.93 14.33 6.40
CA ALA A 26 10.30 14.79 6.23
C ALA A 26 10.89 15.34 7.55
N LEU A 27 10.11 16.11 8.31
CA LEU A 27 10.52 16.67 9.60
C LEU A 27 10.63 15.61 10.71
N GLN A 28 9.90 14.48 10.62
CA GLN A 28 10.11 13.33 11.51
C GLN A 28 11.47 12.64 11.27
N ILE A 29 11.94 12.63 10.02
CA ILE A 29 13.25 12.07 9.66
C ILE A 29 14.36 13.03 10.05
N LYS A 30 14.20 14.32 9.79
CA LYS A 30 15.19 15.36 10.04
C LYS A 30 14.51 16.67 10.44
N SER A 31 14.44 16.92 11.74
CA SER A 31 13.63 18.01 12.34
C SER A 31 14.12 19.42 12.05
N ASP A 32 15.40 19.59 11.69
CA ASP A 32 16.05 20.88 11.44
C ASP A 32 16.13 21.23 9.93
N LEU A 33 15.34 20.57 9.08
CA LEU A 33 15.25 20.93 7.66
C LEU A 33 14.74 22.35 7.51
N LYS A 34 15.42 23.12 6.65
CA LYS A 34 14.97 24.47 6.29
C LYS A 34 13.72 24.40 5.42
N PRO A 35 12.80 25.37 5.55
CA PRO A 35 11.60 25.41 4.73
C PRO A 35 11.89 25.51 3.23
N HIS A 36 11.04 24.85 2.45
CA HIS A 36 11.06 24.87 1.00
C HIS A 36 9.65 25.03 0.44
N ARG A 37 9.57 25.56 -0.78
CA ARG A 37 8.38 25.45 -1.62
C ARG A 37 8.49 24.20 -2.47
N ILE A 38 7.51 23.32 -2.38
CA ILE A 38 7.49 22.00 -3.02
C ILE A 38 6.32 21.98 -3.99
N LYS A 39 6.54 21.50 -5.21
CA LYS A 39 5.46 21.15 -6.13
C LYS A 39 5.21 19.64 -6.04
N MET A 40 3.99 19.28 -5.65
CA MET A 40 3.53 17.90 -5.58
C MET A 40 2.53 17.63 -6.70
N VAL A 41 2.78 16.57 -7.46
CA VAL A 41 1.89 16.08 -8.53
C VAL A 41 1.62 14.62 -8.26
N SER A 42 0.36 14.20 -8.32
CA SER A 42 -0.04 12.81 -8.08
C SER A 42 -1.25 12.46 -8.92
N ASP A 43 -1.16 11.36 -9.64
CA ASP A 43 -2.28 10.74 -10.36
C ASP A 43 -2.99 9.67 -9.52
N ILE A 44 -2.52 9.42 -8.29
CA ILE A 44 -3.10 8.42 -7.38
C ILE A 44 -4.35 9.01 -6.73
N PRO A 45 -5.55 8.44 -6.96
CA PRO A 45 -6.77 8.94 -6.36
C PRO A 45 -6.74 8.78 -4.83
N LEU A 46 -7.16 9.83 -4.11
CA LEU A 46 -7.16 9.86 -2.66
C LEU A 46 -8.22 8.92 -2.07
N ALA A 47 -7.90 8.26 -0.97
CA ALA A 47 -8.82 7.41 -0.18
C ALA A 47 -9.49 6.29 -1.01
N ARG A 48 -8.75 5.65 -1.91
CA ARG A 48 -9.23 4.55 -2.78
C ARG A 48 -8.45 3.24 -2.63
N GLY A 49 -7.68 3.08 -1.54
CA GLY A 49 -6.91 1.85 -1.32
C GLY A 49 -5.69 1.67 -2.25
N LEU A 50 -5.33 2.71 -3.01
CA LEU A 50 -4.23 2.66 -3.99
C LEU A 50 -2.90 3.21 -3.44
N GLY A 51 -2.72 3.25 -2.13
CA GLY A 51 -1.43 3.61 -1.51
C GLY A 51 -1.09 5.09 -1.56
N SER A 52 -2.08 6.00 -1.72
CA SER A 52 -1.82 7.45 -1.78
C SER A 52 -1.08 7.98 -0.54
N SER A 53 -1.47 7.58 0.68
CA SER A 53 -0.78 7.97 1.91
C SER A 53 0.66 7.46 1.93
N SER A 54 0.84 6.19 1.60
CA SER A 54 2.15 5.53 1.59
C SER A 54 3.11 6.15 0.59
N SER A 55 2.63 6.55 -0.60
CA SER A 55 3.45 7.26 -1.59
C SER A 55 3.92 8.62 -1.09
N VAL A 56 3.08 9.34 -0.35
CA VAL A 56 3.43 10.64 0.27
C VAL A 56 4.45 10.45 1.40
N ILE A 57 4.30 9.41 2.23
CA ILE A 57 5.29 9.07 3.27
C ILE A 57 6.65 8.77 2.66
N VAL A 58 6.70 7.90 1.63
CA VAL A 58 7.96 7.59 0.94
C VAL A 58 8.57 8.86 0.32
N SER A 59 7.75 9.72 -0.30
CA SER A 59 8.20 11.00 -0.84
C SER A 59 8.76 11.94 0.23
N GLY A 60 8.14 11.97 1.44
CA GLY A 60 8.63 12.76 2.56
C GLY A 60 9.96 12.27 3.10
N ILE A 61 10.17 10.96 3.17
CA ILE A 61 11.46 10.36 3.54
C ILE A 61 12.52 10.71 2.49
N GLU A 62 12.18 10.58 1.21
CA GLU A 62 13.12 10.93 0.13
C GLU A 62 13.43 12.42 0.11
N LEU A 63 12.46 13.29 0.40
CA LEU A 63 12.69 14.72 0.55
C LEU A 63 13.72 15.01 1.65
N ALA A 64 13.58 14.40 2.81
CA ALA A 64 14.54 14.55 3.91
C ALA A 64 15.92 13.99 3.51
N ASN A 65 15.94 12.82 2.87
CA ASN A 65 17.15 12.17 2.38
C ASN A 65 17.96 13.09 1.46
N GLN A 66 17.28 13.73 0.49
CA GLN A 66 17.92 14.63 -0.47
C GLN A 66 18.34 15.98 0.15
N LEU A 67 17.49 16.58 0.99
CA LEU A 67 17.78 17.90 1.57
C LEU A 67 18.88 17.88 2.63
N ALA A 68 19.10 16.74 3.26
CA ALA A 68 20.09 16.59 4.34
C ALA A 68 21.24 15.63 3.99
N ASP A 69 21.35 15.17 2.74
CA ASP A 69 22.39 14.25 2.26
C ASP A 69 22.55 13.01 3.16
N LEU A 70 21.41 12.40 3.57
CA LEU A 70 21.40 11.30 4.55
C LEU A 70 21.94 9.99 3.98
N ASN A 71 21.91 9.83 2.65
CA ASN A 71 22.37 8.64 1.93
C ASN A 71 21.68 7.34 2.42
N LEU A 72 20.36 7.41 2.72
CA LEU A 72 19.58 6.28 3.16
C LEU A 72 19.48 5.21 2.06
N SER A 73 19.79 3.98 2.42
CA SER A 73 19.49 2.82 1.60
C SER A 73 17.97 2.58 1.50
N ASP A 74 17.52 1.82 0.52
CA ASP A 74 16.10 1.51 0.37
C ASP A 74 15.55 0.69 1.55
N ASP A 75 16.35 -0.18 2.16
CA ASP A 75 15.99 -0.91 3.38
C ASP A 75 15.82 0.01 4.61
N GLU A 76 16.65 1.04 4.73
CA GLU A 76 16.50 2.06 5.77
C GLU A 76 15.25 2.89 5.53
N LYS A 77 15.00 3.32 4.28
CA LYS A 77 13.76 4.02 3.90
C LYS A 77 12.54 3.17 4.19
N LEU A 78 12.56 1.86 3.85
CA LEU A 78 11.49 0.93 4.17
C LEU A 78 11.24 0.82 5.67
N THR A 79 12.30 0.72 6.47
CA THR A 79 12.19 0.66 7.92
C THR A 79 11.52 1.90 8.50
N LEU A 80 11.93 3.09 8.03
CA LEU A 80 11.37 4.37 8.43
C LEU A 80 9.90 4.50 7.98
N ALA A 81 9.61 4.20 6.72
CA ALA A 81 8.28 4.27 6.15
C ALA A 81 7.31 3.32 6.88
N THR A 82 7.76 2.08 7.16
CA THR A 82 6.95 1.08 7.89
C THR A 82 6.63 1.54 9.31
N LYS A 83 7.57 2.18 10.01
CA LYS A 83 7.32 2.75 11.34
C LYS A 83 6.28 3.87 11.33
N ILE A 84 6.27 4.70 10.30
CA ILE A 84 5.32 5.83 10.16
C ILE A 84 3.94 5.31 9.75
N GLU A 85 3.86 4.42 8.76
CA GLU A 85 2.61 3.87 8.24
C GLU A 85 1.99 2.82 9.16
N GLY A 86 2.84 2.09 9.91
CA GLY A 86 2.45 0.99 10.80
C GLY A 86 2.44 -0.39 10.12
N HIS A 87 2.64 -0.46 8.82
CA HIS A 87 2.69 -1.70 8.03
C HIS A 87 3.43 -1.50 6.69
N PRO A 88 4.09 -2.55 6.14
CA PRO A 88 4.94 -2.43 4.95
C PRO A 88 4.21 -2.59 3.61
N ASP A 89 2.99 -3.08 3.60
CA ASP A 89 2.27 -3.60 2.42
C ASP A 89 2.14 -2.59 1.27
N ASN A 90 2.03 -1.30 1.53
CA ASN A 90 2.00 -0.27 0.51
C ASN A 90 3.32 0.51 0.37
N VAL A 91 4.05 0.73 1.47
CA VAL A 91 5.30 1.48 1.42
C VAL A 91 6.43 0.68 0.78
N ALA A 92 6.45 -0.65 0.95
CA ALA A 92 7.46 -1.50 0.33
C ALA A 92 7.39 -1.46 -1.22
N PRO A 93 6.25 -1.71 -1.86
CA PRO A 93 6.17 -1.58 -3.32
C PRO A 93 6.31 -0.13 -3.82
N ALA A 94 6.00 0.88 -2.99
CA ALA A 94 6.27 2.27 -3.34
C ALA A 94 7.77 2.60 -3.43
N ILE A 95 8.62 1.87 -2.67
CA ILE A 95 10.07 2.00 -2.69
C ILE A 95 10.70 1.12 -3.78
N PHE A 96 10.35 -0.17 -3.80
CA PHE A 96 11.04 -1.17 -4.64
C PHE A 96 10.37 -1.42 -5.99
N GLY A 97 9.09 -1.08 -6.15
CA GLY A 97 8.30 -1.51 -7.30
C GLY A 97 8.07 -3.02 -7.32
N ASN A 98 7.57 -3.55 -8.45
CA ASN A 98 7.41 -4.98 -8.69
C ASN A 98 6.53 -5.72 -7.65
N LEU A 99 6.80 -7.02 -7.46
CA LEU A 99 6.19 -7.87 -6.43
C LEU A 99 7.05 -7.82 -5.17
N VAL A 100 6.51 -7.24 -4.11
CA VAL A 100 7.20 -7.21 -2.82
C VAL A 100 6.40 -7.98 -1.79
N VAL A 101 7.05 -8.96 -1.18
CA VAL A 101 6.49 -9.74 -0.06
C VAL A 101 7.19 -9.30 1.21
N SER A 102 6.45 -8.76 2.15
CA SER A 102 7.01 -8.16 3.36
C SER A 102 6.40 -8.76 4.63
N SER A 103 7.20 -8.80 5.67
CA SER A 103 6.76 -9.09 7.04
C SER A 103 7.17 -7.96 7.98
N TYR A 104 6.34 -7.67 8.98
CA TYR A 104 6.64 -6.72 10.04
C TYR A 104 6.31 -7.34 11.39
N VAL A 105 7.34 -7.75 12.12
CA VAL A 105 7.21 -8.46 13.39
C VAL A 105 8.20 -7.87 14.38
N ASP A 106 7.76 -7.58 15.59
CA ASP A 106 8.60 -7.02 16.67
C ASP A 106 9.40 -5.78 16.25
N GLY A 107 8.76 -4.90 15.46
CA GLY A 107 9.38 -3.68 14.97
C GLY A 107 10.42 -3.86 13.87
N LYS A 108 10.60 -5.08 13.36
CA LYS A 108 11.51 -5.41 12.27
C LYS A 108 10.75 -5.70 10.99
N VAL A 109 11.15 -5.06 9.92
CA VAL A 109 10.63 -5.31 8.58
C VAL A 109 11.61 -6.19 7.80
N ASN A 110 11.09 -7.19 7.09
CA ASN A 110 11.83 -7.98 6.12
C ASN A 110 11.04 -8.00 4.81
N SER A 111 11.73 -7.86 3.69
CA SER A 111 11.11 -7.85 2.38
C SER A 111 11.88 -8.70 1.37
N ALA A 112 11.13 -9.36 0.51
CA ALA A 112 11.64 -10.04 -0.66
C ALA A 112 11.03 -9.39 -1.91
N VAL A 113 11.88 -9.01 -2.84
CA VAL A 113 11.48 -8.38 -4.11
C VAL A 113 11.62 -9.39 -5.23
N ALA A 114 10.59 -9.55 -6.04
CA ALA A 114 10.59 -10.45 -7.19
C ALA A 114 9.92 -9.77 -8.39
N THR A 115 10.20 -10.27 -9.58
CA THR A 115 9.54 -9.78 -10.79
C THR A 115 8.07 -10.23 -10.78
N PHE A 116 7.16 -9.28 -10.94
CA PHE A 116 5.75 -9.59 -11.14
C PHE A 116 5.57 -10.20 -12.54
N PRO A 117 4.81 -11.29 -12.71
CA PRO A 117 4.54 -11.86 -14.03
C PRO A 117 3.75 -10.86 -14.89
N GLU A 118 3.91 -10.96 -16.21
CA GLU A 118 3.19 -10.07 -17.14
C GLU A 118 1.68 -10.23 -16.98
N ALA A 119 1.03 -9.17 -16.53
CA ALA A 119 -0.41 -9.10 -16.32
C ALA A 119 -0.91 -7.67 -16.38
N SER A 120 -2.21 -7.50 -16.66
CA SER A 120 -2.89 -6.21 -16.61
C SER A 120 -3.75 -6.12 -15.35
N PHE A 121 -3.78 -4.94 -14.73
CA PHE A 121 -4.64 -4.62 -13.61
C PHE A 121 -5.76 -3.68 -14.05
N VAL A 122 -6.98 -3.99 -13.63
CA VAL A 122 -8.13 -3.11 -13.81
C VAL A 122 -8.64 -2.70 -12.44
N ALA A 123 -8.57 -1.42 -12.12
CA ALA A 123 -9.10 -0.88 -10.88
C ALA A 123 -10.56 -0.46 -11.07
N PHE A 124 -11.46 -1.05 -10.29
CA PHE A 124 -12.83 -0.56 -10.15
C PHE A 124 -12.88 0.38 -8.95
N ILE A 125 -13.13 1.66 -9.20
CA ILE A 125 -13.17 2.69 -8.16
C ILE A 125 -14.63 3.11 -7.95
N PRO A 126 -15.29 2.70 -6.85
CA PRO A 126 -16.66 3.12 -6.56
C PRO A 126 -16.73 4.63 -6.30
N ASN A 127 -17.92 5.22 -6.51
CA ASN A 127 -18.16 6.65 -6.29
C ASN A 127 -18.36 7.04 -4.82
N TYR A 128 -18.16 6.10 -3.89
CA TYR A 128 -18.17 6.32 -2.44
C TYR A 128 -16.80 6.04 -1.84
N GLU A 129 -16.54 6.60 -0.66
CA GLU A 129 -15.27 6.40 0.05
C GLU A 129 -15.29 5.09 0.83
N LEU A 130 -14.15 4.39 0.81
CA LEU A 130 -13.85 3.26 1.67
C LEU A 130 -12.60 3.58 2.49
N LYS A 131 -12.80 3.95 3.75
CA LYS A 131 -11.68 4.30 4.63
C LYS A 131 -10.90 3.06 5.05
N THR A 132 -9.58 3.20 5.17
CA THR A 132 -8.71 2.12 5.66
C THR A 132 -9.12 1.61 7.05
N SER A 133 -9.63 2.50 7.91
CA SER A 133 -10.19 2.14 9.22
C SER A 133 -11.35 1.15 9.09
N ASP A 134 -12.27 1.37 8.15
CA ASP A 134 -13.44 0.51 7.94
C ASP A 134 -13.01 -0.87 7.46
N SER A 135 -12.04 -0.92 6.55
CA SER A 135 -11.46 -2.17 6.05
C SER A 135 -10.71 -2.98 7.12
N ARG A 136 -10.26 -2.33 8.19
CA ARG A 136 -9.62 -3.00 9.34
C ARG A 136 -10.63 -3.42 10.40
N ASN A 137 -11.63 -2.59 10.67
CA ASN A 137 -12.64 -2.83 11.71
C ASN A 137 -13.51 -4.06 11.44
N VAL A 138 -13.62 -4.52 10.19
CA VAL A 138 -14.39 -5.73 9.85
C VAL A 138 -13.61 -7.03 10.06
N LEU A 139 -12.29 -6.93 10.32
CA LEU A 139 -11.44 -8.10 10.52
C LEU A 139 -11.64 -8.68 11.93
N PRO A 140 -11.58 -10.02 12.10
CA PRO A 140 -11.71 -10.65 13.39
C PRO A 140 -10.50 -10.33 14.29
N VAL A 141 -10.73 -10.31 15.58
CA VAL A 141 -9.68 -10.10 16.60
C VAL A 141 -8.71 -11.28 16.66
N GLN A 142 -9.18 -12.49 16.33
CA GLN A 142 -8.39 -13.73 16.41
C GLN A 142 -8.88 -14.78 15.41
N PHE A 143 -8.00 -15.70 15.08
CA PHE A 143 -8.29 -16.90 14.30
C PHE A 143 -8.04 -18.14 15.16
N SER A 144 -8.80 -19.21 14.93
CA SER A 144 -8.43 -20.52 15.45
C SER A 144 -7.12 -21.00 14.79
N TYR A 145 -6.38 -21.87 15.49
CA TYR A 145 -5.14 -22.43 14.91
C TYR A 145 -5.39 -23.09 13.53
N LYS A 146 -6.50 -23.82 13.39
CA LYS A 146 -6.88 -24.46 12.13
C LYS A 146 -7.11 -23.44 11.01
N GLU A 147 -7.82 -22.34 11.30
CA GLU A 147 -8.05 -21.28 10.32
C GLU A 147 -6.75 -20.56 9.95
N ALA A 148 -5.89 -20.25 10.93
CA ALA A 148 -4.61 -19.60 10.68
C ALA A 148 -3.70 -20.47 9.79
N VAL A 149 -3.64 -21.79 10.02
CA VAL A 149 -2.89 -22.71 9.16
C VAL A 149 -3.46 -22.74 7.74
N ALA A 150 -4.79 -22.82 7.59
CA ALA A 150 -5.44 -22.79 6.27
C ALA A 150 -5.16 -21.49 5.52
N ALA A 151 -5.34 -20.34 6.19
CA ALA A 151 -5.11 -19.03 5.60
C ALA A 151 -3.63 -18.85 5.17
N SER A 152 -2.68 -19.22 6.03
CA SER A 152 -1.25 -19.18 5.72
C SER A 152 -0.90 -20.09 4.52
N SER A 153 -1.47 -21.30 4.46
CA SER A 153 -1.19 -22.22 3.33
C SER A 153 -1.70 -21.66 1.99
N ILE A 154 -2.87 -21.03 1.98
CA ILE A 154 -3.43 -20.38 0.79
C ILE A 154 -2.55 -19.20 0.35
N ALA A 155 -2.16 -18.33 1.29
CA ALA A 155 -1.28 -17.21 1.00
C ALA A 155 0.08 -17.68 0.42
N ASN A 156 0.66 -18.73 0.98
CA ASN A 156 1.91 -19.30 0.46
C ASN A 156 1.76 -19.83 -0.97
N VAL A 157 0.62 -20.50 -1.29
CA VAL A 157 0.34 -20.96 -2.65
C VAL A 157 0.16 -19.79 -3.60
N ALA A 158 -0.53 -18.70 -3.20
CA ALA A 158 -0.70 -17.51 -4.00
C ALA A 158 0.66 -16.91 -4.40
N ILE A 159 1.54 -16.71 -3.42
CA ILE A 159 2.88 -16.16 -3.66
C ILE A 159 3.72 -17.11 -4.53
N ALA A 160 3.74 -18.42 -4.24
CA ALA A 160 4.47 -19.38 -5.04
C ALA A 160 4.00 -19.39 -6.50
N ALA A 161 2.69 -19.32 -6.73
CA ALA A 161 2.11 -19.29 -8.07
C ALA A 161 2.47 -17.99 -8.82
N LEU A 162 2.46 -16.82 -8.15
CA LEU A 162 2.94 -15.58 -8.74
C LEU A 162 4.42 -15.67 -9.13
N LEU A 163 5.27 -16.20 -8.26
CA LEU A 163 6.71 -16.33 -8.52
C LEU A 163 7.02 -17.29 -9.68
N THR A 164 6.15 -18.27 -9.93
CA THR A 164 6.28 -19.23 -11.04
C THR A 164 5.51 -18.81 -12.31
N GLY A 165 4.82 -17.67 -12.29
CA GLY A 165 4.03 -17.18 -13.42
C GLY A 165 2.70 -17.92 -13.68
N ASP A 166 2.26 -18.76 -12.74
CA ASP A 166 0.98 -19.49 -12.84
C ASP A 166 -0.17 -18.59 -12.36
N LEU A 167 -0.57 -17.64 -13.23
CA LEU A 167 -1.60 -16.64 -12.91
C LEU A 167 -2.97 -17.26 -12.62
N GLU A 168 -3.31 -18.38 -13.25
CA GLU A 168 -4.59 -19.07 -12.97
C GLU A 168 -4.64 -19.61 -11.54
N LYS A 169 -3.56 -20.26 -11.11
CA LYS A 169 -3.44 -20.78 -9.74
C LYS A 169 -3.32 -19.65 -8.72
N ALA A 170 -2.54 -18.62 -9.04
CA ALA A 170 -2.41 -17.42 -8.22
C ALA A 170 -3.77 -16.76 -7.99
N GLY A 171 -4.56 -16.56 -9.06
CA GLY A 171 -5.88 -15.96 -8.99
C GLY A 171 -6.85 -16.73 -8.10
N LYS A 172 -6.90 -18.07 -8.27
CA LYS A 172 -7.72 -18.93 -7.42
C LYS A 172 -7.32 -18.84 -5.93
N ALA A 173 -6.02 -18.78 -5.65
CA ALA A 173 -5.53 -18.68 -4.27
C ALA A 173 -5.77 -17.30 -3.67
N ILE A 174 -5.59 -16.21 -4.44
CA ILE A 174 -5.88 -14.83 -4.01
C ILE A 174 -7.36 -14.69 -3.63
N GLU A 175 -8.27 -15.18 -4.46
CA GLU A 175 -9.71 -15.12 -4.19
C GLU A 175 -10.16 -16.02 -3.02
N ALA A 176 -9.36 -17.02 -2.67
CA ALA A 176 -9.60 -17.91 -1.55
C ALA A 176 -9.02 -17.38 -0.22
N ASP A 177 -8.49 -16.14 -0.19
CA ASP A 177 -7.94 -15.54 1.03
C ASP A 177 -8.92 -15.60 2.19
N LEU A 178 -8.43 -16.11 3.33
CA LEU A 178 -9.20 -16.26 4.55
C LEU A 178 -8.90 -15.19 5.60
N PHE A 179 -7.83 -14.37 5.40
CA PHE A 179 -7.50 -13.32 6.34
C PHE A 179 -8.32 -12.05 6.12
N HIS A 180 -8.58 -11.67 4.85
CA HIS A 180 -9.14 -10.37 4.51
C HIS A 180 -10.41 -10.45 3.65
N GLU A 181 -10.36 -11.16 2.50
CA GLU A 181 -11.39 -11.13 1.47
C GLU A 181 -12.79 -11.44 1.99
N ARG A 182 -12.96 -12.54 2.70
CA ARG A 182 -14.29 -12.96 3.24
C ARG A 182 -14.94 -11.94 4.16
N PHE A 183 -14.16 -11.03 4.76
CA PHE A 183 -14.66 -9.99 5.66
C PHE A 183 -14.88 -8.68 4.93
N ARG A 184 -13.95 -8.30 4.03
CA ARG A 184 -13.96 -7.01 3.32
C ARG A 184 -14.96 -6.96 2.18
N GLN A 185 -15.29 -8.07 1.54
CA GLN A 185 -16.26 -8.13 0.44
C GLN A 185 -17.58 -7.42 0.73
N LYS A 186 -18.03 -7.43 1.99
CA LYS A 186 -19.27 -6.77 2.43
C LYS A 186 -19.21 -5.24 2.36
N LEU A 187 -18.02 -4.67 2.26
CA LEU A 187 -17.82 -3.21 2.20
C LEU A 187 -18.07 -2.64 0.82
N VAL A 188 -18.02 -3.48 -0.22
CA VAL A 188 -18.26 -3.08 -1.61
C VAL A 188 -19.53 -3.77 -2.10
N LYS A 189 -20.60 -3.00 -2.24
CA LYS A 189 -21.95 -3.52 -2.57
C LYS A 189 -21.97 -4.25 -3.92
N GLU A 190 -21.19 -3.75 -4.86
CA GLU A 190 -21.11 -4.24 -6.24
C GLU A 190 -20.12 -5.41 -6.41
N PHE A 191 -19.41 -5.81 -5.35
CA PHE A 191 -18.28 -6.75 -5.45
C PHE A 191 -18.65 -8.06 -6.15
N ALA A 192 -19.76 -8.69 -5.76
CA ALA A 192 -20.19 -9.95 -6.37
C ALA A 192 -20.46 -9.82 -7.89
N GLN A 193 -21.10 -8.72 -8.31
CA GLN A 193 -21.38 -8.46 -9.70
C GLN A 193 -20.12 -8.14 -10.50
N ILE A 194 -19.19 -7.38 -9.90
CA ILE A 194 -17.89 -7.06 -10.50
C ILE A 194 -17.11 -8.35 -10.72
N LYS A 195 -17.03 -9.19 -9.69
CA LYS A 195 -16.32 -10.48 -9.73
C LYS A 195 -16.85 -11.38 -10.84
N GLU A 196 -18.17 -11.54 -10.92
CA GLU A 196 -18.82 -12.33 -11.98
C GLU A 196 -18.45 -11.82 -13.37
N LYS A 197 -18.60 -10.51 -13.62
CA LYS A 197 -18.28 -9.90 -14.90
C LYS A 197 -16.80 -9.96 -15.24
N ALA A 198 -15.92 -9.78 -14.28
CA ALA A 198 -14.48 -9.90 -14.46
C ALA A 198 -14.09 -11.32 -14.91
N HIS A 199 -14.64 -12.36 -14.26
CA HIS A 199 -14.42 -13.74 -14.68
C HIS A 199 -14.97 -14.04 -16.07
N GLN A 200 -16.16 -13.52 -16.42
CA GLN A 200 -16.71 -13.64 -17.78
C GLN A 200 -15.81 -12.97 -18.82
N ALA A 201 -15.07 -11.93 -18.43
CA ALA A 201 -14.10 -11.23 -19.28
C ALA A 201 -12.70 -11.88 -19.26
N GLY A 202 -12.49 -12.98 -18.53
CA GLY A 202 -11.24 -13.72 -18.50
C GLY A 202 -10.25 -13.26 -17.40
N ALA A 203 -10.69 -12.49 -16.41
CA ALA A 203 -9.82 -12.12 -15.28
C ALA A 203 -9.45 -13.36 -14.44
N TYR A 204 -8.19 -13.45 -14.04
CA TYR A 204 -7.68 -14.52 -13.16
C TYR A 204 -8.17 -14.38 -11.73
N ALA A 205 -8.36 -13.14 -11.26
CA ALA A 205 -8.84 -12.84 -9.92
C ALA A 205 -9.56 -11.50 -9.85
N THR A 206 -10.45 -11.37 -8.86
CA THR A 206 -11.05 -10.12 -8.43
C THR A 206 -10.98 -10.08 -6.90
N TYR A 207 -10.36 -9.05 -6.33
CA TYR A 207 -10.14 -8.91 -4.89
C TYR A 207 -10.16 -7.45 -4.42
N LEU A 208 -10.17 -7.22 -3.13
CA LEU A 208 -10.20 -5.91 -2.47
C LEU A 208 -8.88 -5.56 -1.79
#